data_15b58763fbd70f8fa7a7fdd81b8dc172
#
_entry.id   15b58763fbd70f8fa7a7fdd81b8dc172
#
_cell.length_a   1.000
_cell.length_b   1.000
_cell.length_c   1.000
_cell.angle_alpha   90.00
_cell.angle_beta   90.00
_cell.angle_gamma   90.00
#
_symmetry.space_group_name_H-M   'P 1'
#
loop_
_entity.id
_entity.type
_entity.pdbx_description
1 polymer ?
#
loop_
_entity_poly.entity_id
_entity_poly.type
_entity_poly.pdbx_seq_one_letter_code
_entity_poly.pdbx_strand_id
1 'polypeptide(L)'
;MKKIPKIKLTLTNEKDFDSLKINSPTVLFFYPKALTGGCSVEVSDFQNYLNKFKKIGYEIIGASKDTVERNKKFSEKYKLKYPLGSDEGKNCEKLNIWIEKSMYGKKYFGIDRSTFIINKNGKILKYWNKVKVKGHAEEV
;
A
#
# COMPACT_ATOMS: atom_id res chain seq x y z
N MET A 1 -20.54 -0.80 -5.06
CA MET A 1 -19.12 -0.59 -4.74
C MET A 1 -18.98 0.43 -3.63
N LYS A 2 -18.13 0.13 -2.65
CA LYS A 2 -17.87 1.06 -1.56
C LYS A 2 -16.94 2.19 -2.00
N LYS A 3 -17.21 3.38 -1.49
CA LYS A 3 -16.30 4.50 -1.64
C LYS A 3 -15.21 4.41 -0.56
N ILE A 4 -13.96 4.70 -0.94
CA ILE A 4 -12.87 4.68 0.04
C ILE A 4 -13.06 5.82 1.06
N PRO A 5 -12.85 5.57 2.37
CA PRO A 5 -12.88 6.64 3.36
C PRO A 5 -11.86 7.73 3.05
N LYS A 6 -12.05 8.91 3.61
CA LYS A 6 -11.04 9.99 3.52
C LYS A 6 -9.76 9.55 4.21
N ILE A 7 -8.70 9.37 3.46
CA ILE A 7 -7.37 9.05 4.00
C ILE A 7 -6.31 9.94 3.36
N LYS A 8 -5.26 10.24 4.13
CA LYS A 8 -4.10 10.99 3.65
C LYS A 8 -2.82 10.26 4.03
N LEU A 9 -1.91 10.16 3.08
CA LEU A 9 -0.60 9.53 3.27
C LEU A 9 0.47 10.49 2.80
N THR A 10 1.59 10.56 3.55
CA THR A 10 2.77 11.31 3.12
C THR A 10 3.65 10.40 2.29
N LEU A 11 3.91 10.79 1.05
CA LEU A 11 4.63 9.96 0.09
C LEU A 11 6.13 10.24 0.07
N THR A 12 6.91 9.25 -0.32
CA THR A 12 8.37 9.34 -0.43
C THR A 12 8.83 10.30 -1.52
N ASN A 13 7.95 10.69 -2.45
CA ASN A 13 8.25 11.66 -3.50
C ASN A 13 7.90 13.11 -3.09
N GLU A 14 7.76 13.36 -1.79
CA GLU A 14 7.44 14.67 -1.19
C GLU A 14 6.03 15.18 -1.53
N LYS A 15 5.18 14.34 -2.10
CA LYS A 15 3.77 14.63 -2.35
C LYS A 15 2.91 13.95 -1.31
N ASP A 16 1.64 14.34 -1.25
CA ASP A 16 0.66 13.68 -0.40
C ASP A 16 -0.34 12.92 -1.25
N PHE A 17 -0.74 11.74 -0.77
CA PHE A 17 -1.89 11.04 -1.32
C PHE A 17 -3.12 11.44 -0.52
N ASP A 18 -4.15 11.89 -1.21
CA ASP A 18 -5.45 12.25 -0.60
C ASP A 18 -6.54 11.51 -1.39
N SER A 19 -7.27 10.64 -0.71
CA SER A 19 -8.31 9.83 -1.35
C SER A 19 -9.47 10.65 -1.94
N LEU A 20 -9.61 11.91 -1.53
CA LEU A 20 -10.60 12.82 -2.10
C LEU A 20 -10.12 13.54 -3.37
N LYS A 21 -8.85 13.42 -3.72
CA LYS A 21 -8.21 14.12 -4.84
C LYS A 21 -7.51 13.16 -5.80
N ILE A 22 -8.10 11.99 -6.01
CA ILE A 22 -7.53 10.99 -6.92
C ILE A 22 -7.80 11.42 -8.37
N ASN A 23 -6.74 11.51 -9.16
CA ASN A 23 -6.82 11.89 -10.59
C ASN A 23 -6.75 10.71 -11.54
N SER A 24 -6.23 9.59 -11.07
CA SER A 24 -6.05 8.37 -11.86
C SER A 24 -6.44 7.14 -11.06
N PRO A 25 -6.91 6.07 -11.71
CA PRO A 25 -7.12 4.81 -10.99
C PRO A 25 -5.82 4.38 -10.31
N THR A 26 -5.90 3.89 -9.10
CA THR A 26 -4.74 3.61 -8.26
C THR A 26 -4.82 2.23 -7.65
N VAL A 27 -3.70 1.50 -7.68
CA VAL A 27 -3.50 0.31 -6.87
C VAL A 27 -2.82 0.77 -5.58
N LEU A 28 -3.51 0.65 -4.47
CA LEU A 28 -3.00 1.02 -3.14
C LEU A 28 -2.84 -0.25 -2.33
N PHE A 29 -1.60 -0.63 -2.02
CA PHE A 29 -1.34 -1.80 -1.20
C PHE A 29 -0.68 -1.41 0.11
N PHE A 30 -1.12 -2.04 1.20
CA PHE A 30 -0.59 -1.83 2.54
C PHE A 30 0.27 -3.02 2.95
N TYR A 31 1.46 -2.75 3.46
CA TYR A 31 2.38 -3.77 3.97
C TYR A 31 2.70 -3.50 5.45
N PRO A 32 2.95 -4.56 6.23
CA PRO A 32 3.11 -4.41 7.68
C PRO A 32 4.33 -3.61 8.10
N LYS A 33 5.47 -3.80 7.45
CA LYS A 33 6.73 -3.17 7.90
C LYS A 33 7.76 -3.10 6.80
N ALA A 34 8.30 -1.90 6.57
CA ALA A 34 9.39 -1.68 5.63
C ALA A 34 10.64 -2.48 6.00
N LEU A 35 11.44 -2.82 5.00
CA LEU A 35 12.73 -3.50 5.15
C LEU A 35 12.62 -4.92 5.76
N THR A 36 11.45 -5.55 5.67
CA THR A 36 11.26 -6.96 6.05
C THR A 36 11.19 -7.84 4.81
N GLY A 37 11.46 -9.16 4.96
CA GLY A 37 11.55 -10.08 3.83
C GLY A 37 10.32 -10.16 2.95
N GLY A 38 9.14 -10.42 3.53
CA GLY A 38 7.88 -10.52 2.78
C GLY A 38 7.48 -9.22 2.10
N CYS A 39 7.64 -8.09 2.80
CA CYS A 39 7.33 -6.78 2.23
C CYS A 39 8.30 -6.41 1.11
N SER A 40 9.56 -6.79 1.21
CA SER A 40 10.55 -6.58 0.16
C SER A 40 10.18 -7.31 -1.13
N VAL A 41 9.71 -8.54 -1.02
CA VAL A 41 9.24 -9.31 -2.17
C VAL A 41 8.02 -8.64 -2.79
N GLU A 42 7.06 -8.23 -1.98
CA GLU A 42 5.84 -7.59 -2.47
C GLU A 42 6.14 -6.29 -3.24
N VAL A 43 6.95 -5.39 -2.69
CA VAL A 43 7.26 -4.12 -3.37
C VAL A 43 8.04 -4.36 -4.66
N SER A 44 8.92 -5.36 -4.69
CA SER A 44 9.68 -5.71 -5.88
C SER A 44 8.79 -6.34 -6.96
N ASP A 45 7.84 -7.18 -6.56
CA ASP A 45 6.88 -7.78 -7.49
C ASP A 45 6.01 -6.71 -8.15
N PHE A 46 5.50 -5.75 -7.39
CA PHE A 46 4.75 -4.64 -7.98
C PHE A 46 5.63 -3.79 -8.90
N GLN A 47 6.90 -3.59 -8.56
CA GLN A 47 7.85 -2.89 -9.43
C GLN A 47 8.02 -3.61 -10.77
N ASN A 48 8.08 -4.92 -10.76
CA ASN A 48 8.20 -5.73 -11.98
C ASN A 48 6.99 -5.59 -12.91
N TYR A 49 5.81 -5.31 -12.36
CA TYR A 49 4.58 -5.11 -13.13
C TYR A 49 4.24 -3.64 -13.37
N LEU A 50 5.07 -2.70 -12.88
CA LEU A 50 4.77 -1.26 -12.92
C LEU A 50 4.43 -0.77 -14.33
N ASN A 51 5.22 -1.17 -15.34
CA ASN A 51 5.00 -0.73 -16.72
C ASN A 51 3.66 -1.24 -17.25
N LYS A 52 3.23 -2.44 -16.86
CA LYS A 52 1.93 -2.96 -17.25
C LYS A 52 0.78 -2.15 -16.67
N PHE A 53 0.89 -1.76 -15.40
CA PHE A 53 -0.11 -0.90 -14.75
C PHE A 53 -0.14 0.50 -15.39
N LYS A 54 1.01 1.11 -15.63
CA LYS A 54 1.08 2.42 -16.27
C LYS A 54 0.49 2.42 -17.68
N LYS A 55 0.70 1.34 -18.41
CA LYS A 55 0.21 1.19 -19.78
C LYS A 55 -1.32 1.25 -19.84
N ILE A 56 -2.01 0.79 -18.81
CA ILE A 56 -3.48 0.85 -18.72
C ILE A 56 -3.97 2.04 -17.89
N GLY A 57 -3.10 2.99 -17.57
CA GLY A 57 -3.45 4.23 -16.88
C GLY A 57 -3.53 4.15 -15.38
N TYR A 58 -3.03 3.08 -14.76
CA TYR A 58 -3.05 2.91 -13.30
C TYR A 58 -1.76 3.37 -12.65
N GLU A 59 -1.88 3.97 -11.49
CA GLU A 59 -0.76 4.27 -10.62
C GLU A 59 -0.66 3.24 -9.49
N ILE A 60 0.53 3.09 -8.91
CA ILE A 60 0.77 2.20 -7.77
C ILE A 60 1.28 3.03 -6.61
N ILE A 61 0.73 2.78 -5.41
CA ILE A 61 1.21 3.35 -4.16
C ILE A 61 1.26 2.22 -3.14
N GLY A 62 2.41 2.02 -2.52
CA GLY A 62 2.55 1.14 -1.36
C GLY A 62 2.51 1.97 -0.09
N ALA A 63 1.97 1.44 1.00
CA ALA A 63 1.81 2.19 2.24
C ALA A 63 2.02 1.34 3.49
N SER A 64 2.50 1.97 4.54
CA SER A 64 2.68 1.36 5.86
C SER A 64 2.61 2.43 6.94
N LYS A 65 2.74 2.02 8.20
CA LYS A 65 2.87 2.96 9.34
C LYS A 65 4.32 3.32 9.64
N ASP A 66 5.27 2.88 8.83
CA ASP A 66 6.66 3.31 8.96
C ASP A 66 6.82 4.80 8.68
N THR A 67 7.90 5.41 9.19
CA THR A 67 8.20 6.81 8.91
C THR A 67 8.51 7.02 7.43
N VAL A 68 8.41 8.27 6.99
CA VAL A 68 8.77 8.64 5.61
C VAL A 68 10.23 8.30 5.33
N GLU A 69 11.13 8.56 6.29
CA GLU A 69 12.57 8.26 6.13
C GLU A 69 12.81 6.76 5.96
N ARG A 70 12.13 5.93 6.75
CA ARG A 70 12.26 4.47 6.64
C ARG A 70 11.72 3.96 5.30
N ASN A 71 10.59 4.48 4.85
CA ASN A 71 10.03 4.15 3.54
C ASN A 71 10.93 4.65 2.39
N LYS A 72 11.58 5.80 2.55
CA LYS A 72 12.57 6.27 1.57
C LYS A 72 13.75 5.29 1.44
N LYS A 73 14.28 4.81 2.57
CA LYS A 73 15.34 3.80 2.56
C LYS A 73 14.90 2.52 1.88
N PHE A 74 13.67 2.10 2.14
CA PHE A 74 13.07 0.92 1.54
C PHE A 74 12.97 1.09 0.01
N SER A 75 12.45 2.23 -0.44
CA SER A 75 12.33 2.57 -1.85
C SER A 75 13.69 2.60 -2.55
N GLU A 76 14.70 3.21 -1.93
CA GLU A 76 16.04 3.29 -2.49
C GLU A 76 16.72 1.92 -2.60
N LYS A 77 16.56 1.09 -1.56
CA LYS A 77 17.18 -0.25 -1.54
C LYS A 77 16.68 -1.12 -2.69
N TYR A 78 15.40 -1.02 -3.04
CA TYR A 78 14.80 -1.83 -4.10
C TYR A 78 14.58 -1.05 -5.39
N LYS A 79 15.08 0.19 -5.48
CA LYS A 79 15.02 1.04 -6.67
C LYS A 79 13.60 1.18 -7.23
N LEU A 80 12.64 1.45 -6.33
CA LEU A 80 11.24 1.56 -6.71
C LEU A 80 10.98 2.82 -7.53
N LYS A 81 10.19 2.69 -8.58
CA LYS A 81 9.77 3.79 -9.46
C LYS A 81 8.35 4.26 -9.17
N TYR A 82 7.75 3.77 -8.10
CA TYR A 82 6.46 4.24 -7.60
C TYR A 82 6.64 4.70 -6.14
N PRO A 83 5.78 5.61 -5.64
CA PRO A 83 5.95 6.13 -4.29
C PRO A 83 5.47 5.16 -3.21
N LEU A 84 6.06 5.28 -2.03
CA LEU A 84 5.58 4.64 -0.81
C LEU A 84 4.98 5.71 0.09
N GLY A 85 3.88 5.39 0.75
CA GLY A 85 3.18 6.28 1.65
C GLY A 85 3.37 5.89 3.10
N SER A 86 3.37 6.89 3.98
CA SER A 86 3.44 6.69 5.42
C SER A 86 2.12 7.12 6.05
N ASP A 87 1.51 6.20 6.79
CA ASP A 87 0.29 6.47 7.55
C ASP A 87 0.65 7.07 8.90
N GLU A 88 0.66 8.39 8.98
CA GLU A 88 0.96 9.14 10.20
C GLU A 88 -0.28 9.38 11.06
N GLY A 89 -1.45 8.91 10.61
CA GLY A 89 -2.71 9.04 11.34
C GLY A 89 -3.35 7.69 11.59
N LYS A 90 -4.66 7.63 11.47
CA LYS A 90 -5.45 6.42 11.71
C LYS A 90 -6.08 5.88 10.42
N ASN A 91 -5.37 6.00 9.28
CA ASN A 91 -5.91 5.56 7.99
C ASN A 91 -6.12 4.05 7.95
N CYS A 92 -5.20 3.27 8.52
CA CYS A 92 -5.35 1.82 8.59
C CYS A 92 -6.55 1.42 9.43
N GLU A 93 -6.83 2.13 10.52
CA GLU A 93 -8.01 1.90 11.35
C GLU A 93 -9.31 2.21 10.56
N LYS A 94 -9.32 3.31 9.81
CA LYS A 94 -10.48 3.69 8.96
C LYS A 94 -10.76 2.65 7.89
N LEU A 95 -9.72 1.97 7.39
CA LEU A 95 -9.85 0.94 6.37
C LEU A 95 -10.11 -0.46 6.96
N ASN A 96 -10.14 -0.58 8.29
CA ASN A 96 -10.32 -1.86 9.00
C ASN A 96 -9.20 -2.87 8.72
N ILE A 97 -7.97 -2.37 8.51
CA ILE A 97 -6.80 -3.22 8.28
C ILE A 97 -5.77 -3.13 9.42
N TRP A 98 -6.08 -2.40 10.49
CA TRP A 98 -5.28 -2.37 11.71
C TRP A 98 -5.86 -3.43 12.65
N ILE A 99 -5.20 -4.57 12.75
CA ILE A 99 -5.75 -5.75 13.40
C ILE A 99 -4.83 -6.28 14.50
N GLU A 100 -5.41 -7.06 15.42
CA GLU A 100 -4.65 -7.79 16.42
C GLU A 100 -4.00 -9.01 15.77
N LYS A 101 -2.70 -9.16 16.00
CA LYS A 101 -1.91 -10.30 15.54
C LYS A 101 -1.27 -11.00 16.72
N SER A 102 -0.85 -12.25 16.51
CA SER A 102 -0.16 -13.04 17.52
C SER A 102 1.14 -13.59 16.93
N MET A 103 2.24 -13.47 17.70
CA MET A 103 3.53 -14.03 17.35
C MET A 103 4.23 -14.50 18.60
N TYR A 104 4.63 -15.77 18.64
CA TYR A 104 5.29 -16.39 19.80
C TYR A 104 4.49 -16.20 21.09
N GLY A 105 3.15 -16.31 21.01
CA GLY A 105 2.26 -16.16 22.15
C GLY A 105 2.00 -14.72 22.58
N LYS A 106 2.64 -13.73 21.96
CA LYS A 106 2.42 -12.31 22.24
C LYS A 106 1.44 -11.71 21.25
N LYS A 107 0.49 -10.94 21.77
CA LYS A 107 -0.46 -10.21 20.93
C LYS A 107 0.04 -8.79 20.66
N TYR A 108 -0.17 -8.31 19.44
CA TYR A 108 0.18 -6.96 19.05
C TYR A 108 -0.76 -6.49 17.93
N PHE A 109 -0.83 -5.18 17.72
CA PHE A 109 -1.57 -4.63 16.58
C PHE A 109 -0.64 -4.37 15.41
N GLY A 110 -1.12 -4.66 14.21
CA GLY A 110 -0.36 -4.44 13.00
C GLY A 110 -1.27 -4.36 11.79
N ILE A 111 -0.68 -3.99 10.65
CA ILE A 111 -1.40 -3.90 9.39
C ILE A 111 -1.71 -5.30 8.87
N ASP A 112 -2.98 -5.55 8.54
CA ASP A 112 -3.38 -6.70 7.74
C ASP A 112 -2.97 -6.40 6.31
N ARG A 113 -2.06 -7.20 5.74
CA ARG A 113 -1.57 -6.97 4.37
C ARG A 113 -2.74 -6.97 3.40
N SER A 114 -2.98 -5.82 2.77
CA SER A 114 -4.20 -5.57 2.00
C SER A 114 -3.90 -4.79 0.74
N THR A 115 -4.69 -5.00 -0.30
CA THR A 115 -4.57 -4.26 -1.55
C THR A 115 -5.95 -3.78 -2.00
N PHE A 116 -6.01 -2.53 -2.44
CA PHE A 116 -7.22 -1.89 -2.96
C PHE A 116 -6.99 -1.45 -4.39
N ILE A 117 -7.95 -1.71 -5.27
CA ILE A 117 -8.00 -1.06 -6.57
C ILE A 117 -9.07 0.01 -6.48
N ILE A 118 -8.68 1.26 -6.72
CA ILE A 118 -9.53 2.44 -6.54
C ILE A 118 -9.66 3.17 -7.87
N ASN A 119 -10.88 3.49 -8.30
CA ASN A 119 -11.05 4.27 -9.52
C ASN A 119 -10.86 5.78 -9.24
N LYS A 120 -10.84 6.58 -10.30
CA LYS A 120 -10.63 8.04 -10.17
C LYS A 120 -11.73 8.77 -9.38
N ASN A 121 -12.85 8.12 -9.12
CA ASN A 121 -13.95 8.67 -8.33
C ASN A 121 -13.87 8.25 -6.86
N GLY A 122 -12.83 7.53 -6.47
CA GLY A 122 -12.64 7.08 -5.10
C GLY A 122 -13.41 5.81 -4.74
N LYS A 123 -13.96 5.11 -5.71
CA LYS A 123 -14.67 3.86 -5.47
C LYS A 123 -13.71 2.68 -5.47
N ILE A 124 -13.87 1.78 -4.49
CA ILE A 124 -13.09 0.56 -4.39
C ILE A 124 -13.67 -0.45 -5.39
N LEU A 125 -12.89 -0.76 -6.42
CA LEU A 125 -13.29 -1.73 -7.45
C LEU A 125 -13.03 -3.16 -7.01
N LYS A 126 -11.96 -3.39 -6.26
CA LYS A 126 -11.59 -4.68 -5.74
C LYS A 126 -10.73 -4.53 -4.49
N TYR A 127 -10.81 -5.51 -3.60
CA TYR A 127 -10.09 -5.51 -2.34
C TYR A 127 -9.61 -6.91 -1.99
N TRP A 128 -8.34 -7.00 -1.58
CA TRP A 128 -7.74 -8.23 -1.05
C TRP A 128 -7.30 -7.96 0.38
N ASN A 129 -7.57 -8.87 1.30
CA ASN A 129 -7.04 -8.83 2.65
C ASN A 129 -6.27 -10.11 2.95
N LYS A 130 -5.53 -10.13 4.08
CA LYS A 130 -4.70 -11.28 4.46
C LYS A 130 -3.85 -11.79 3.30
N VAL A 131 -3.24 -10.86 2.58
CA VAL A 131 -2.54 -11.14 1.34
C VAL A 131 -1.33 -12.02 1.56
N LYS A 132 -1.18 -13.03 0.72
CA LYS A 132 0.04 -13.81 0.57
C LYS A 132 0.81 -13.23 -0.60
N VAL A 133 2.08 -12.90 -0.39
CA VAL A 133 2.88 -12.15 -1.37
C VAL A 133 3.08 -12.90 -2.68
N LYS A 134 3.30 -14.22 -2.62
CA LYS A 134 3.59 -15.02 -3.81
C LYS A 134 2.46 -14.93 -4.84
N GLY A 135 2.79 -14.39 -6.02
CA GLY A 135 1.84 -14.26 -7.12
C GLY A 135 0.80 -13.17 -6.97
N HIS A 136 0.83 -12.39 -5.87
CA HIS A 136 -0.19 -11.36 -5.62
C HIS A 136 -0.15 -10.23 -6.64
N ALA A 137 1.03 -9.69 -6.93
CA ALA A 137 1.16 -8.58 -7.89
C ALA A 137 0.64 -8.98 -9.28
N GLU A 138 0.89 -10.21 -9.69
CA GLU A 138 0.35 -10.74 -10.96
C GLU A 138 -1.17 -10.83 -10.91
N GLU A 139 -1.74 -11.28 -9.80
CA GLU A 139 -3.19 -11.37 -9.60
C GLU A 139 -3.86 -10.00 -9.71
N VAL A 140 -3.24 -8.97 -9.14
CA VAL A 140 -3.76 -7.61 -9.19
C VAL A 140 -3.68 -7.02 -10.59
#